data_5f4589c166503d391633fee91dabaab5
#
_entry.id   5f4589c166503d391633fee91dabaab5
#
_cell.length_a   1.000
_cell.length_b   1.000
_cell.length_c   1.000
_cell.angle_alpha   90.00
_cell.angle_beta   90.00
_cell.angle_gamma   90.00
#
_symmetry.space_group_name_H-M   'P 1'
#
loop_
_entity.id
_entity.type
_entity.pdbx_description
1 polymer ?
#
loop_
_entity_poly.entity_id
_entity_poly.type
_entity_poly.pdbx_seq_one_letter_code
_entity_poly.pdbx_strand_id
1 'polypeptide(L)'
;MEITGGVEPFGEHAKIVVLDNGRANVYTGTSPHGQGHVTSWSMLAHEQTGIPMDQIDVIWGDTDLVPEGAGTMGSRSLQHGGTAVWNAAIELVEKARKLAAKLMEADEADVVLDKDSGSFHVSGTPSITKSWADLAVAAHTDEELPEGLQHALFFQGAASFPFGSHVAVVEVDTETGKVRLVRQVACDDAGKVLNPMLLEGQIHGGIAQGAAQALMEEVRYDSDGNPVTSNLADYAFISAAELPSFEVVHMETPTHLNPLGAKGIGESGTIGSTPAVQSAVIDAVSHLGVRHIDMPCTAEKVWRAINAVTS
;
A
#
# COMPACT_ATOMS: atom_id res chain seq x y z
N MET A 1 -7.80 2.91 -14.71
CA MET A 1 -6.98 1.68 -14.64
C MET A 1 -5.53 2.09 -14.51
N GLU A 2 -4.82 1.45 -13.62
CA GLU A 2 -3.38 1.65 -13.36
C GLU A 2 -2.62 0.36 -13.71
N ILE A 3 -1.33 0.47 -14.02
CA ILE A 3 -0.42 -0.67 -14.12
C ILE A 3 0.47 -0.63 -12.88
N THR A 4 0.37 -1.64 -12.00
CA THR A 4 1.10 -1.67 -10.74
C THR A 4 2.16 -2.78 -10.72
N GLY A 5 3.37 -2.46 -10.28
CA GLY A 5 4.48 -3.39 -9.98
C GLY A 5 5.12 -4.00 -11.18
N GLY A 6 4.90 -4.06 -12.29
CA GLY A 6 5.44 -4.89 -13.37
C GLY A 6 6.59 -4.32 -14.20
N VAL A 7 7.18 -3.22 -13.76
CA VAL A 7 8.31 -2.62 -14.49
C VAL A 7 9.60 -3.24 -13.98
N GLU A 8 10.25 -4.03 -14.81
CA GLU A 8 11.57 -4.61 -14.52
C GLU A 8 12.64 -3.53 -14.27
N PRO A 9 13.58 -3.75 -13.35
CA PRO A 9 13.94 -4.97 -12.61
C PRO A 9 13.47 -4.97 -11.14
N PHE A 10 12.37 -4.33 -10.80
CA PHE A 10 12.01 -3.99 -9.43
C PHE A 10 11.22 -5.09 -8.71
N GLY A 11 11.93 -6.02 -8.06
CA GLY A 11 11.39 -6.88 -7.03
C GLY A 11 11.45 -6.24 -5.65
N GLU A 12 11.14 -6.99 -4.60
CA GLU A 12 11.30 -6.59 -3.20
C GLU A 12 11.93 -7.69 -2.36
N HIS A 13 12.76 -7.25 -1.42
CA HIS A 13 13.37 -8.09 -0.42
C HIS A 13 12.51 -8.15 0.84
N ALA A 14 12.43 -9.34 1.43
CA ALA A 14 11.96 -9.52 2.80
C ALA A 14 12.82 -10.55 3.51
N LYS A 15 13.04 -10.33 4.81
CA LYS A 15 13.71 -11.27 5.70
C LYS A 15 12.94 -11.32 7.01
N ILE A 16 12.73 -12.51 7.54
CA ILE A 16 12.12 -12.69 8.86
C ILE A 16 13.13 -13.42 9.76
N VAL A 17 13.35 -12.88 10.95
CA VAL A 17 14.24 -13.43 11.96
C VAL A 17 13.44 -13.67 13.23
N VAL A 18 13.46 -14.87 13.75
CA VAL A 18 12.91 -15.17 15.09
C VAL A 18 14.00 -15.01 16.13
N LEU A 19 13.71 -14.22 17.16
CA LEU A 19 14.61 -13.94 18.26
C LEU A 19 14.48 -14.99 19.37
N ASP A 20 15.46 -15.09 20.25
CA ASP A 20 15.52 -16.07 21.35
C ASP A 20 14.32 -16.02 22.31
N ASN A 21 13.63 -14.89 22.34
CA ASN A 21 12.42 -14.69 23.13
C ASN A 21 11.12 -15.02 22.37
N GLY A 22 11.21 -15.54 21.15
CA GLY A 22 10.07 -15.88 20.31
C GLY A 22 9.44 -14.72 19.53
N ARG A 23 9.91 -13.48 19.73
CA ARG A 23 9.52 -12.34 18.90
C ARG A 23 10.10 -12.48 17.49
N ALA A 24 9.53 -11.78 16.53
CA ALA A 24 10.05 -11.76 15.17
C ALA A 24 10.38 -10.33 14.70
N ASN A 25 11.46 -10.20 13.94
CA ASN A 25 11.79 -9.02 13.16
C ASN A 25 11.51 -9.30 11.70
N VAL A 26 10.74 -8.43 11.05
CA VAL A 26 10.46 -8.45 9.62
C VAL A 26 11.21 -7.31 8.96
N TYR A 27 12.19 -7.61 8.15
CA TYR A 27 12.97 -6.63 7.39
C TYR A 27 12.39 -6.53 5.98
N THR A 28 12.20 -5.30 5.49
CA THR A 28 11.59 -5.05 4.17
C THR A 28 12.25 -3.90 3.45
N GLY A 29 12.37 -4.01 2.12
CA GLY A 29 12.85 -2.93 1.26
C GLY A 29 11.80 -1.83 1.02
N THR A 30 10.54 -2.04 1.40
CA THR A 30 9.50 -1.01 1.28
C THR A 30 9.61 0.00 2.41
N SER A 31 9.48 1.31 2.11
CA SER A 31 9.53 2.39 3.09
C SER A 31 8.16 3.00 3.30
N PRO A 32 7.54 2.89 4.49
CA PRO A 32 6.25 3.51 4.76
C PRO A 32 6.38 5.04 4.93
N HIS A 33 5.33 5.73 4.47
CA HIS A 33 5.13 7.17 4.63
C HIS A 33 3.73 7.45 5.22
N GLY A 34 3.22 6.56 6.06
CA GLY A 34 1.87 6.62 6.62
C GLY A 34 0.90 5.59 6.02
N GLN A 35 1.31 4.75 5.05
CA GLN A 35 0.45 3.77 4.38
C GLN A 35 0.08 2.55 5.25
N GLY A 36 0.62 2.45 6.46
CA GLY A 36 0.31 1.34 7.36
C GLY A 36 1.07 0.04 7.07
N HIS A 37 2.26 0.12 6.47
CA HIS A 37 3.07 -1.07 6.16
C HIS A 37 3.40 -1.91 7.39
N VAL A 38 3.69 -1.28 8.54
CA VAL A 38 3.96 -2.01 9.79
C VAL A 38 2.80 -2.94 10.13
N THR A 39 1.57 -2.43 10.10
CA THR A 39 0.37 -3.24 10.34
C THR A 39 0.22 -4.33 9.29
N SER A 40 0.34 -4.00 8.01
CA SER A 40 0.15 -4.95 6.91
C SER A 40 1.17 -6.08 6.93
N TRP A 41 2.45 -5.78 7.16
CA TRP A 41 3.50 -6.81 7.21
C TRP A 41 3.38 -7.68 8.46
N SER A 42 3.00 -7.08 9.59
CA SER A 42 2.72 -7.86 10.81
C SER A 42 1.52 -8.79 10.63
N MET A 43 0.45 -8.35 9.96
CA MET A 43 -0.70 -9.21 9.63
C MET A 43 -0.28 -10.42 8.77
N LEU A 44 0.52 -10.18 7.72
CA LEU A 44 0.95 -11.24 6.82
C LEU A 44 1.90 -12.24 7.50
N ALA A 45 2.84 -11.76 8.32
CA ALA A 45 3.73 -12.61 9.08
C ALA A 45 2.96 -13.40 10.16
N HIS A 46 2.07 -12.75 10.92
CA HIS A 46 1.20 -13.40 11.90
C HIS A 46 0.37 -14.51 11.30
N GLU A 47 -0.28 -14.26 10.17
CA GLU A 47 -1.16 -15.23 9.48
C GLU A 47 -0.43 -16.53 9.13
N GLN A 48 0.86 -16.48 8.85
CA GLN A 48 1.66 -17.67 8.57
C GLN A 48 2.28 -18.29 9.82
N THR A 49 2.82 -17.47 10.73
CA THR A 49 3.64 -17.93 11.85
C THR A 49 2.87 -18.16 13.14
N GLY A 50 1.69 -17.55 13.32
CA GLY A 50 0.98 -17.49 14.58
C GLY A 50 1.68 -16.64 15.65
N ILE A 51 2.81 -15.97 15.34
CA ILE A 51 3.45 -15.02 16.26
C ILE A 51 2.52 -13.81 16.41
N PRO A 52 2.13 -13.40 17.65
CA PRO A 52 1.26 -12.26 17.86
C PRO A 52 1.77 -10.97 17.20
N MET A 53 0.87 -10.17 16.64
CA MET A 53 1.25 -8.95 15.92
C MET A 53 2.05 -7.95 16.77
N ASP A 54 1.78 -7.88 18.06
CA ASP A 54 2.51 -7.03 19.03
C ASP A 54 3.90 -7.58 19.39
N GLN A 55 4.22 -8.77 18.92
CA GLN A 55 5.53 -9.41 19.01
C GLN A 55 6.30 -9.39 17.69
N ILE A 56 5.80 -8.70 16.67
CA ILE A 56 6.43 -8.55 15.36
C ILE A 56 6.88 -7.11 15.20
N ASP A 57 8.18 -6.91 15.04
CA ASP A 57 8.79 -5.61 14.74
C ASP A 57 9.12 -5.54 13.25
N VAL A 58 8.63 -4.50 12.56
CA VAL A 58 8.92 -4.27 11.13
C VAL A 58 10.02 -3.24 10.99
N ILE A 59 11.07 -3.59 10.27
CA ILE A 59 12.31 -2.79 10.13
C ILE A 59 12.51 -2.43 8.64
N TRP A 60 12.75 -1.14 8.38
CA TRP A 60 12.99 -0.58 7.05
C TRP A 60 13.93 0.62 7.13
N GLY A 61 14.43 1.07 5.96
CA GLY A 61 15.19 2.32 5.84
C GLY A 61 16.64 2.27 6.35
N ASP A 62 17.08 1.12 6.84
CA ASP A 62 18.46 0.87 7.25
C ASP A 62 19.14 -0.02 6.19
N THR A 63 20.05 0.55 5.43
CA THR A 63 20.72 -0.15 4.31
C THR A 63 21.76 -1.16 4.77
N ASP A 64 22.18 -1.15 6.03
CA ASP A 64 23.04 -2.18 6.60
C ASP A 64 22.25 -3.45 6.95
N LEU A 65 20.96 -3.29 7.28
CA LEU A 65 20.06 -4.38 7.65
C LEU A 65 19.18 -4.86 6.49
N VAL A 66 18.88 -3.97 5.53
CA VAL A 66 18.07 -4.25 4.34
C VAL A 66 18.89 -3.86 3.10
N PRO A 67 19.72 -4.78 2.59
CA PRO A 67 20.74 -4.46 1.57
C PRO A 67 20.16 -4.18 0.19
N GLU A 68 18.94 -4.63 -0.09
CA GLU A 68 18.29 -4.42 -1.38
C GLU A 68 16.77 -4.24 -1.25
N GLY A 69 16.20 -3.47 -2.17
CA GLY A 69 14.77 -3.15 -2.25
C GLY A 69 14.56 -1.95 -3.15
N ALA A 70 13.43 -1.87 -3.81
CA ALA A 70 13.12 -0.75 -4.69
C ALA A 70 12.38 0.40 -3.97
N GLY A 71 11.94 0.17 -2.74
CA GLY A 71 11.17 1.15 -1.96
C GLY A 71 9.67 1.18 -2.28
N THR A 72 9.02 2.29 -1.97
CA THR A 72 7.57 2.46 -2.11
C THR A 72 7.25 3.43 -3.23
N MET A 73 6.74 2.91 -4.35
CA MET A 73 6.31 3.64 -5.54
C MET A 73 5.41 2.77 -6.41
N GLY A 74 4.70 3.35 -7.41
CA GLY A 74 3.96 2.59 -8.43
C GLY A 74 2.93 1.62 -7.84
N SER A 75 2.37 1.94 -6.70
CA SER A 75 1.33 1.16 -5.98
C SER A 75 1.69 -0.32 -5.72
N ARG A 76 3.00 -0.66 -5.65
CA ARG A 76 3.51 -2.04 -5.68
C ARG A 76 3.79 -2.69 -4.32
N SER A 77 3.77 -1.91 -3.23
CA SER A 77 4.28 -2.39 -1.93
C SER A 77 3.58 -3.66 -1.44
N LEU A 78 2.25 -3.74 -1.46
CA LEU A 78 1.54 -4.95 -1.02
C LEU A 78 1.78 -6.13 -1.94
N GLN A 79 1.69 -5.93 -3.26
CA GLN A 79 1.80 -7.05 -4.20
C GLN A 79 3.22 -7.62 -4.33
N HIS A 80 4.28 -6.82 -4.12
CA HIS A 80 5.67 -7.28 -4.14
C HIS A 80 6.23 -7.46 -2.73
N GLY A 81 6.28 -6.39 -1.94
CA GLY A 81 6.81 -6.44 -0.57
C GLY A 81 5.98 -7.34 0.35
N GLY A 82 4.66 -7.23 0.28
CA GLY A 82 3.75 -8.11 1.02
C GLY A 82 3.90 -9.57 0.62
N THR A 83 4.03 -9.86 -0.68
CA THR A 83 4.27 -11.23 -1.15
C THR A 83 5.65 -11.75 -0.71
N ALA A 84 6.68 -10.90 -0.70
CA ALA A 84 7.98 -11.28 -0.18
C ALA A 84 7.91 -11.67 1.31
N VAL A 85 7.22 -10.86 2.13
CA VAL A 85 6.99 -11.17 3.56
C VAL A 85 6.20 -12.46 3.72
N TRP A 86 5.12 -12.64 2.96
CA TRP A 86 4.27 -13.83 3.00
C TRP A 86 5.04 -15.10 2.68
N ASN A 87 5.81 -15.09 1.60
CA ASN A 87 6.61 -16.25 1.19
C ASN A 87 7.77 -16.50 2.16
N ALA A 88 8.42 -15.44 2.67
CA ALA A 88 9.47 -15.59 3.69
C ALA A 88 8.92 -16.25 4.98
N ALA A 89 7.69 -15.90 5.37
CA ALA A 89 7.03 -16.50 6.53
C ALA A 89 6.71 -17.99 6.31
N ILE A 90 6.24 -18.37 5.11
CA ILE A 90 6.00 -19.78 4.75
C ILE A 90 7.28 -20.60 4.87
N GLU A 91 8.35 -20.14 4.22
CA GLU A 91 9.64 -20.83 4.24
C GLU A 91 10.27 -20.88 5.65
N LEU A 92 10.07 -19.85 6.45
CA LEU A 92 10.47 -19.82 7.85
C LEU A 92 9.73 -20.88 8.67
N VAL A 93 8.41 -21.00 8.49
CA VAL A 93 7.60 -22.04 9.16
C VAL A 93 8.07 -23.43 8.78
N GLU A 94 8.42 -23.67 7.50
CA GLU A 94 8.96 -24.97 7.05
C GLU A 94 10.31 -25.28 7.71
N LYS A 95 11.22 -24.30 7.81
CA LYS A 95 12.48 -24.46 8.56
C LYS A 95 12.23 -24.78 10.03
N ALA A 96 11.33 -24.02 10.67
CA ALA A 96 10.96 -24.21 12.06
C ALA A 96 10.35 -25.62 12.31
N ARG A 97 9.49 -26.07 11.39
CA ARG A 97 8.86 -27.41 11.47
C ARG A 97 9.89 -28.53 11.41
N LYS A 98 10.89 -28.45 10.52
CA LYS A 98 11.99 -29.40 10.44
C LYS A 98 12.81 -29.44 11.73
N LEU A 99 13.16 -28.26 12.26
CA LEU A 99 13.88 -28.18 13.53
C LEU A 99 13.05 -28.74 14.69
N ALA A 100 11.76 -28.42 14.74
CA ALA A 100 10.84 -28.96 15.74
C ALA A 100 10.74 -30.48 15.68
N ALA A 101 10.63 -31.05 14.47
CA ALA A 101 10.62 -32.52 14.28
C ALA A 101 11.89 -33.19 14.83
N LYS A 102 13.05 -32.62 14.51
CA LYS A 102 14.34 -33.08 15.03
C LYS A 102 14.41 -33.05 16.57
N LEU A 103 13.94 -31.95 17.18
CA LEU A 103 13.96 -31.76 18.63
C LEU A 103 12.92 -32.63 19.38
N MET A 104 11.84 -32.99 18.70
CA MET A 104 10.78 -33.84 19.27
C MET A 104 10.92 -35.31 18.88
N GLU A 105 11.97 -35.66 18.15
CA GLU A 105 12.20 -37.02 17.63
C GLU A 105 10.99 -37.57 16.86
N ALA A 106 10.36 -36.72 16.02
CA ALA A 106 9.15 -37.03 15.27
C ALA A 106 9.40 -36.92 13.74
N ASP A 107 8.52 -37.51 12.95
CA ASP A 107 8.50 -37.26 11.50
C ASP A 107 8.05 -35.83 11.18
N GLU A 108 8.66 -35.18 10.21
CA GLU A 108 8.29 -33.83 9.78
C GLU A 108 6.81 -33.72 9.38
N ALA A 109 6.26 -34.79 8.79
CA ALA A 109 4.85 -34.83 8.38
C ALA A 109 3.87 -34.85 9.57
N ASP A 110 4.34 -35.27 10.76
CA ASP A 110 3.53 -35.31 11.97
C ASP A 110 3.61 -34.02 12.80
N VAL A 111 4.52 -33.09 12.44
CA VAL A 111 4.66 -31.82 13.16
C VAL A 111 3.75 -30.75 12.57
N VAL A 112 2.91 -30.17 13.42
CA VAL A 112 1.91 -29.16 13.07
C VAL A 112 2.17 -27.87 13.83
N LEU A 113 2.10 -26.72 13.16
CA LEU A 113 2.05 -25.41 13.80
C LEU A 113 0.60 -25.13 14.21
N ASP A 114 0.35 -24.98 15.49
CA ASP A 114 -0.86 -24.39 16.03
C ASP A 114 -0.67 -22.86 16.02
N LYS A 115 -1.35 -22.20 15.11
CA LYS A 115 -1.22 -20.74 14.92
C LYS A 115 -1.89 -19.96 16.07
N ASP A 116 -2.86 -20.53 16.76
CA ASP A 116 -3.54 -19.85 17.87
C ASP A 116 -2.62 -19.73 19.10
N SER A 117 -1.83 -20.78 19.36
CA SER A 117 -0.84 -20.77 20.44
C SER A 117 0.56 -20.34 20.01
N GLY A 118 0.82 -20.24 18.70
CA GLY A 118 2.15 -19.97 18.16
C GLY A 118 3.16 -21.06 18.51
N SER A 119 2.74 -22.34 18.57
CA SER A 119 3.60 -23.45 18.96
C SER A 119 3.52 -24.63 17.98
N PHE A 120 4.63 -25.38 17.89
CA PHE A 120 4.71 -26.60 17.11
C PHE A 120 4.46 -27.79 18.02
N HIS A 121 3.67 -28.77 17.59
CA HIS A 121 3.40 -29.99 18.33
C HIS A 121 3.34 -31.20 17.40
N VAL A 122 3.49 -32.39 17.99
CA VAL A 122 3.30 -33.64 17.26
C VAL A 122 1.80 -33.93 17.15
N SER A 123 1.33 -34.21 15.91
CA SER A 123 -0.05 -34.59 15.63
C SER A 123 -0.47 -35.77 16.49
N GLY A 124 -1.63 -35.66 17.17
CA GLY A 124 -2.12 -36.67 18.11
C GLY A 124 -1.45 -36.66 19.49
N THR A 125 -0.40 -35.88 19.72
CA THR A 125 0.27 -35.76 21.02
C THR A 125 0.56 -34.28 21.35
N PRO A 126 -0.45 -33.44 21.55
CA PRO A 126 -0.25 -31.99 21.71
C PRO A 126 0.48 -31.58 22.99
N SER A 127 0.76 -32.54 23.89
CA SER A 127 1.61 -32.30 25.09
C SER A 127 3.10 -32.21 24.76
N ILE A 128 3.53 -32.69 23.58
CA ILE A 128 4.90 -32.55 23.09
C ILE A 128 4.95 -31.34 22.19
N THR A 129 5.39 -30.20 22.71
CA THR A 129 5.38 -28.93 21.99
C THR A 129 6.74 -28.23 22.03
N LYS A 130 6.96 -27.35 21.03
CA LYS A 130 8.08 -26.39 20.97
C LYS A 130 7.52 -25.02 20.59
N SER A 131 7.87 -24.02 21.37
CA SER A 131 7.56 -22.62 21.05
C SER A 131 8.55 -22.04 20.04
N TRP A 132 8.23 -20.91 19.45
CA TRP A 132 9.16 -20.14 18.62
C TRP A 132 10.46 -19.80 19.37
N ALA A 133 10.37 -19.49 20.67
CA ALA A 133 11.55 -19.23 21.51
C ALA A 133 12.43 -20.47 21.66
N ASP A 134 11.83 -21.65 21.93
CA ASP A 134 12.58 -22.90 22.04
C ASP A 134 13.33 -23.20 20.74
N LEU A 135 12.68 -22.99 19.59
CA LEU A 135 13.27 -23.22 18.28
C LEU A 135 14.37 -22.22 17.95
N ALA A 136 14.17 -20.93 18.25
CA ALA A 136 15.19 -19.92 18.01
C ALA A 136 16.48 -20.19 18.79
N VAL A 137 16.35 -20.54 20.07
CA VAL A 137 17.50 -20.91 20.91
C VAL A 137 18.19 -22.18 20.39
N ALA A 138 17.41 -23.19 19.99
CA ALA A 138 17.97 -24.45 19.46
C ALA A 138 18.69 -24.25 18.11
N ALA A 139 18.23 -23.32 17.30
CA ALA A 139 18.83 -23.02 16.01
C ALA A 139 20.29 -22.55 16.10
N HIS A 140 20.72 -21.95 17.21
CA HIS A 140 22.12 -21.53 17.40
C HIS A 140 23.14 -22.69 17.41
N THR A 141 22.69 -23.89 17.70
CA THR A 141 23.56 -25.08 17.74
C THR A 141 23.28 -26.07 16.61
N ASP A 142 22.34 -25.74 15.73
CA ASP A 142 21.98 -26.56 14.59
C ASP A 142 22.88 -26.22 13.37
N GLU A 143 23.62 -27.24 12.90
CA GLU A 143 24.56 -27.07 11.77
C GLU A 143 23.86 -26.71 10.44
N GLU A 144 22.57 -27.01 10.32
CA GLU A 144 21.76 -26.67 9.13
C GLU A 144 21.22 -25.24 9.18
N LEU A 145 21.30 -24.57 10.36
CA LEU A 145 20.82 -23.21 10.60
C LEU A 145 21.93 -22.29 11.12
N PRO A 146 23.06 -22.15 10.42
CA PRO A 146 24.24 -21.41 10.92
C PRO A 146 23.97 -19.92 11.18
N GLU A 147 22.90 -19.38 10.60
CA GLU A 147 22.48 -17.99 10.79
C GLU A 147 21.32 -17.84 11.79
N GLY A 148 20.96 -18.93 12.50
CA GLY A 148 19.79 -18.97 13.36
C GLY A 148 18.46 -19.18 12.61
N LEU A 149 17.35 -19.02 13.32
CA LEU A 149 16.02 -19.26 12.76
C LEU A 149 15.56 -18.04 11.97
N GLN A 150 15.91 -18.01 10.68
CA GLN A 150 15.56 -16.92 9.78
C GLN A 150 15.35 -17.39 8.36
N HIS A 151 14.63 -16.58 7.57
CA HIS A 151 14.55 -16.75 6.13
C HIS A 151 14.50 -15.39 5.42
N ALA A 152 15.28 -15.27 4.34
CA ALA A 152 15.31 -14.12 3.45
C ALA A 152 15.01 -14.57 2.03
N LEU A 153 14.26 -13.75 1.30
CA LEU A 153 14.02 -13.95 -0.12
C LEU A 153 13.80 -12.62 -0.84
N PHE A 154 13.97 -12.66 -2.14
CA PHE A 154 13.64 -11.59 -3.06
C PHE A 154 12.49 -12.07 -3.94
N PHE A 155 11.40 -11.27 -4.00
CA PHE A 155 10.24 -11.57 -4.83
C PHE A 155 10.10 -10.53 -5.94
N GLN A 156 9.96 -11.01 -7.15
CA GLN A 156 9.61 -10.20 -8.31
C GLN A 156 8.38 -10.81 -8.98
N GLY A 157 7.28 -10.06 -9.01
CA GLY A 157 6.02 -10.47 -9.62
C GLY A 157 5.76 -9.76 -10.94
N ALA A 158 4.70 -10.18 -11.63
CA ALA A 158 4.19 -9.51 -12.81
C ALA A 158 3.32 -8.30 -12.43
N ALA A 159 3.07 -7.41 -13.41
CA ALA A 159 2.16 -6.27 -13.25
C ALA A 159 0.74 -6.72 -12.94
N SER A 160 0.07 -6.02 -12.04
CA SER A 160 -1.38 -6.14 -11.85
C SER A 160 -2.10 -4.89 -12.35
N PHE A 161 -3.41 -4.98 -12.48
CA PHE A 161 -4.23 -3.96 -13.11
C PHE A 161 -5.43 -3.62 -12.21
N PRO A 162 -5.23 -2.79 -11.17
CA PRO A 162 -6.36 -2.20 -10.44
C PRO A 162 -7.15 -1.29 -11.38
N PHE A 163 -8.43 -1.16 -11.16
CA PHE A 163 -9.32 -0.32 -11.93
C PHE A 163 -10.42 0.25 -11.05
N GLY A 164 -11.02 1.34 -11.49
CA GLY A 164 -12.08 1.98 -10.75
C GLY A 164 -12.88 2.95 -11.60
N SER A 165 -13.91 3.50 -10.99
CA SER A 165 -14.73 4.56 -11.54
C SER A 165 -15.00 5.60 -10.47
N HIS A 166 -14.75 6.86 -10.81
CA HIS A 166 -14.95 8.00 -9.91
C HIS A 166 -16.00 8.94 -10.46
N VAL A 167 -16.84 9.46 -9.57
CA VAL A 167 -17.86 10.47 -9.88
C VAL A 167 -17.68 11.64 -8.95
N ALA A 168 -17.55 12.84 -9.51
CA ALA A 168 -17.47 14.08 -8.77
C ALA A 168 -18.72 14.94 -9.05
N VAL A 169 -19.21 15.63 -8.02
CA VAL A 169 -20.25 16.65 -8.11
C VAL A 169 -19.68 17.97 -7.62
N VAL A 170 -19.73 18.98 -8.46
CA VAL A 170 -19.21 20.31 -8.15
C VAL A 170 -20.30 21.38 -8.27
N GLU A 171 -20.09 22.46 -7.57
CA GLU A 171 -20.84 23.70 -7.73
C GLU A 171 -19.87 24.79 -8.19
N VAL A 172 -20.25 25.52 -9.25
CA VAL A 172 -19.46 26.61 -9.81
C VAL A 172 -20.22 27.92 -9.67
N ASP A 173 -19.62 28.88 -8.99
CA ASP A 173 -20.08 30.26 -8.99
C ASP A 173 -19.65 30.95 -10.29
N THR A 174 -20.57 31.19 -11.19
CA THR A 174 -20.30 31.76 -12.51
C THR A 174 -19.88 33.22 -12.49
N GLU A 175 -20.13 33.96 -11.41
CA GLU A 175 -19.71 35.37 -11.26
C GLU A 175 -18.24 35.48 -10.86
N THR A 176 -17.77 34.54 -10.02
CA THR A 176 -16.41 34.56 -9.46
C THR A 176 -15.49 33.48 -10.02
N GLY A 177 -16.05 32.46 -10.70
CA GLY A 177 -15.33 31.26 -11.15
C GLY A 177 -14.98 30.29 -10.01
N LYS A 178 -15.42 30.55 -8.77
CA LYS A 178 -15.10 29.69 -7.63
C LYS A 178 -15.77 28.32 -7.77
N VAL A 179 -14.97 27.26 -7.59
CA VAL A 179 -15.43 25.88 -7.62
C VAL A 179 -15.50 25.33 -6.20
N ARG A 180 -16.56 24.62 -5.88
CA ARG A 180 -16.71 23.85 -4.65
C ARG A 180 -16.97 22.39 -5.00
N LEU A 181 -16.10 21.48 -4.54
CA LEU A 181 -16.36 20.04 -4.61
C LEU A 181 -17.42 19.69 -3.56
N VAL A 182 -18.59 19.25 -4.03
CA VAL A 182 -19.76 18.97 -3.17
C VAL A 182 -19.80 17.54 -2.72
N ARG A 183 -19.46 16.60 -3.64
CA ARG A 183 -19.53 15.16 -3.40
C ARG A 183 -18.52 14.47 -4.30
N GLN A 184 -17.89 13.42 -3.78
CA GLN A 184 -17.08 12.51 -4.59
C GLN A 184 -17.31 11.06 -4.15
N VAL A 185 -17.57 10.21 -5.13
CA VAL A 185 -17.77 8.77 -4.96
C VAL A 185 -16.68 8.07 -5.76
N ALA A 186 -15.98 7.13 -5.11
CA ALA A 186 -14.97 6.29 -5.74
C ALA A 186 -15.35 4.82 -5.57
N CYS A 187 -15.27 4.06 -6.65
CA CYS A 187 -15.41 2.61 -6.63
C CYS A 187 -14.14 2.02 -7.24
N ASP A 188 -13.28 1.43 -6.39
CA ASP A 188 -11.97 0.92 -6.79
C ASP A 188 -11.82 -0.57 -6.48
N ASP A 189 -11.11 -1.29 -7.36
CA ASP A 189 -10.76 -2.70 -7.23
C ASP A 189 -9.29 -2.87 -6.88
N ALA A 190 -9.02 -3.27 -5.64
CA ALA A 190 -7.69 -3.58 -5.11
C ALA A 190 -7.33 -5.07 -5.15
N GLY A 191 -8.08 -5.89 -5.90
CA GLY A 191 -8.02 -7.33 -5.77
C GLY A 191 -8.54 -7.78 -4.41
N LYS A 192 -7.85 -8.70 -3.74
CA LYS A 192 -8.22 -9.08 -2.38
C LYS A 192 -7.77 -8.02 -1.37
N VAL A 193 -8.70 -7.56 -0.56
CA VAL A 193 -8.45 -6.56 0.49
C VAL A 193 -7.82 -7.22 1.71
N LEU A 194 -6.62 -6.78 2.10
CA LEU A 194 -5.94 -7.25 3.31
C LEU A 194 -6.50 -6.57 4.58
N ASN A 195 -6.64 -5.25 4.53
CA ASN A 195 -7.13 -4.46 5.65
C ASN A 195 -8.03 -3.33 5.13
N PRO A 196 -9.36 -3.41 5.34
CA PRO A 196 -10.30 -2.41 4.81
C PRO A 196 -10.05 -0.99 5.29
N MET A 197 -9.68 -0.80 6.56
CA MET A 197 -9.42 0.53 7.13
C MET A 197 -8.20 1.20 6.48
N LEU A 198 -7.11 0.45 6.27
CA LEU A 198 -5.91 0.96 5.60
C LEU A 198 -6.18 1.26 4.12
N LEU A 199 -6.94 0.39 3.46
CA LEU A 199 -7.35 0.58 2.07
C LEU A 199 -8.17 1.87 1.90
N GLU A 200 -9.18 2.08 2.73
CA GLU A 200 -10.03 3.27 2.72
C GLU A 200 -9.19 4.54 2.94
N GLY A 201 -8.27 4.49 3.90
CA GLY A 201 -7.33 5.59 4.15
C GLY A 201 -6.45 5.94 2.93
N GLN A 202 -5.99 4.94 2.18
CA GLN A 202 -5.22 5.16 0.95
C GLN A 202 -6.08 5.79 -0.15
N ILE A 203 -7.29 5.32 -0.35
CA ILE A 203 -8.21 5.87 -1.36
C ILE A 203 -8.58 7.30 -1.02
N HIS A 204 -8.92 7.60 0.24
CA HIS A 204 -9.22 8.97 0.70
C HIS A 204 -8.05 9.92 0.46
N GLY A 205 -6.84 9.51 0.82
CA GLY A 205 -5.64 10.30 0.59
C GLY A 205 -5.38 10.57 -0.90
N GLY A 206 -5.54 9.54 -1.74
CA GLY A 206 -5.42 9.67 -3.19
C GLY A 206 -6.47 10.60 -3.80
N ILE A 207 -7.74 10.48 -3.36
CA ILE A 207 -8.82 11.37 -3.81
C ILE A 207 -8.49 12.82 -3.48
N ALA A 208 -8.03 13.09 -2.26
CA ALA A 208 -7.64 14.43 -1.84
C ALA A 208 -6.54 15.02 -2.72
N GLN A 209 -5.50 14.24 -3.02
CA GLN A 209 -4.44 14.65 -3.95
C GLN A 209 -4.97 14.96 -5.35
N GLY A 210 -5.81 14.10 -5.90
CA GLY A 210 -6.37 14.30 -7.23
C GLY A 210 -7.28 15.51 -7.33
N ALA A 211 -8.11 15.76 -6.30
CA ALA A 211 -8.94 16.95 -6.20
C ALA A 211 -8.08 18.24 -6.10
N ALA A 212 -7.01 18.21 -5.32
CA ALA A 212 -6.07 19.31 -5.18
C ALA A 212 -5.38 19.66 -6.51
N GLN A 213 -4.90 18.65 -7.24
CA GLN A 213 -4.31 18.84 -8.56
C GLN A 213 -5.33 19.43 -9.55
N ALA A 214 -6.57 18.96 -9.52
CA ALA A 214 -7.59 19.44 -10.43
C ALA A 214 -8.04 20.89 -10.14
N LEU A 215 -8.00 21.34 -8.89
CA LEU A 215 -8.62 22.59 -8.48
C LEU A 215 -7.65 23.72 -8.15
N MET A 216 -6.42 23.42 -7.63
CA MET A 216 -5.58 24.49 -7.08
C MET A 216 -4.07 24.29 -7.17
N GLU A 217 -3.54 23.07 -7.12
CA GLU A 217 -2.11 22.85 -7.02
C GLU A 217 -1.41 23.03 -8.37
N GLU A 218 -0.41 23.92 -8.41
CA GLU A 218 0.35 24.22 -9.62
C GLU A 218 1.77 24.67 -9.24
N VAL A 219 2.77 24.03 -9.86
CA VAL A 219 4.14 24.54 -9.85
C VAL A 219 4.34 25.43 -11.08
N ARG A 220 4.62 26.71 -10.85
CA ARG A 220 4.83 27.70 -11.91
C ARG A 220 6.29 28.07 -12.05
N TYR A 221 6.68 28.36 -13.27
CA TYR A 221 8.03 28.78 -13.63
C TYR A 221 8.00 30.14 -14.31
N ASP A 222 9.06 30.94 -14.15
CA ASP A 222 9.27 32.16 -14.92
C ASP A 222 9.78 31.85 -16.35
N SER A 223 10.01 32.90 -17.14
CA SER A 223 10.51 32.76 -18.52
C SER A 223 11.91 32.15 -18.62
N ASP A 224 12.66 32.16 -17.53
CA ASP A 224 14.04 31.64 -17.45
C ASP A 224 14.08 30.21 -16.88
N GLY A 225 12.91 29.65 -16.55
CA GLY A 225 12.76 28.31 -16.01
C GLY A 225 12.97 28.19 -14.51
N ASN A 226 12.98 29.29 -13.76
CA ASN A 226 13.07 29.25 -12.31
C ASN A 226 11.69 29.04 -11.70
N PRO A 227 11.54 28.16 -10.66
CA PRO A 227 10.28 27.96 -9.97
C PRO A 227 9.88 29.23 -9.18
N VAL A 228 8.69 29.76 -9.47
CA VAL A 228 8.14 30.90 -8.72
C VAL A 228 7.23 30.47 -7.57
N THR A 229 6.76 29.20 -7.57
CA THR A 229 6.08 28.55 -6.44
C THR A 229 7.09 27.76 -5.63
N SER A 230 7.93 28.43 -4.84
CA SER A 230 9.10 27.83 -4.20
C SER A 230 8.93 27.58 -2.68
N ASN A 231 7.79 27.97 -2.13
CA ASN A 231 7.48 27.79 -0.71
C ASN A 231 5.97 27.60 -0.50
N LEU A 232 5.55 27.19 0.71
CA LEU A 232 4.15 26.90 1.02
C LEU A 232 3.25 28.16 1.10
N ALA A 233 3.77 29.36 1.02
CA ALA A 233 2.96 30.57 0.88
C ALA A 233 2.58 30.84 -0.57
N ASP A 234 3.40 30.40 -1.53
CA ASP A 234 3.16 30.56 -2.96
C ASP A 234 2.48 29.34 -3.59
N TYR A 235 2.65 28.16 -3.00
CA TYR A 235 2.04 26.92 -3.44
C TYR A 235 0.67 26.71 -2.79
N ALA A 236 -0.38 26.72 -3.59
CA ALA A 236 -1.74 26.49 -3.12
C ALA A 236 -1.91 24.99 -2.79
N PHE A 237 -2.22 24.71 -1.55
CA PHE A 237 -2.23 23.36 -1.00
C PHE A 237 -3.58 23.12 -0.30
N ILE A 238 -4.21 22.01 -0.62
CA ILE A 238 -5.57 21.74 -0.15
C ILE A 238 -5.60 21.40 1.33
N SER A 239 -6.63 21.86 2.03
CA SER A 239 -6.89 21.48 3.42
C SER A 239 -8.21 20.70 3.56
N ALA A 240 -8.43 20.12 4.71
CA ALA A 240 -9.66 19.40 4.99
C ALA A 240 -10.93 20.30 4.92
N ALA A 241 -10.75 21.62 4.96
CA ALA A 241 -11.87 22.56 4.87
C ALA A 241 -12.44 22.69 3.45
N GLU A 242 -11.63 22.41 2.41
CA GLU A 242 -12.07 22.46 1.02
C GLU A 242 -12.65 21.13 0.52
N LEU A 243 -12.52 20.05 1.29
CA LEU A 243 -12.94 18.72 0.88
C LEU A 243 -14.25 18.28 1.55
N PRO A 244 -15.16 17.64 0.81
CA PRO A 244 -16.27 16.91 1.42
C PRO A 244 -15.80 15.60 2.02
N SER A 245 -16.67 14.92 2.76
CA SER A 245 -16.49 13.49 3.05
C SER A 245 -16.59 12.69 1.75
N PHE A 246 -15.69 11.74 1.57
CA PHE A 246 -15.69 10.88 0.40
C PHE A 246 -16.53 9.60 0.63
N GLU A 247 -17.16 9.12 -0.42
CA GLU A 247 -17.88 7.85 -0.41
C GLU A 247 -17.05 6.82 -1.18
N VAL A 248 -16.65 5.75 -0.50
CA VAL A 248 -15.80 4.71 -1.09
C VAL A 248 -16.55 3.40 -1.16
N VAL A 249 -16.50 2.76 -2.32
CA VAL A 249 -17.02 1.41 -2.57
C VAL A 249 -15.85 0.54 -2.97
N HIS A 250 -15.71 -0.61 -2.34
CA HIS A 250 -14.66 -1.57 -2.66
C HIS A 250 -15.19 -2.68 -3.55
N MET A 251 -14.44 -2.99 -4.60
CA MET A 251 -14.61 -4.19 -5.39
C MET A 251 -13.42 -5.13 -5.16
N GLU A 252 -13.69 -6.43 -5.17
CA GLU A 252 -12.67 -7.46 -5.05
C GLU A 252 -12.69 -8.37 -6.27
N THR A 253 -11.70 -8.19 -7.15
CA THR A 253 -11.39 -9.11 -8.24
C THR A 253 -9.95 -9.61 -8.05
N PRO A 254 -9.73 -10.66 -7.25
CA PRO A 254 -8.40 -11.13 -6.92
C PRO A 254 -7.57 -11.45 -8.16
N THR A 255 -6.28 -11.04 -8.14
CA THR A 255 -5.34 -11.43 -9.19
C THR A 255 -4.75 -12.81 -8.92
N HIS A 256 -4.40 -13.54 -9.96
CA HIS A 256 -3.66 -14.80 -9.87
C HIS A 256 -2.12 -14.61 -9.95
N LEU A 257 -1.65 -13.36 -10.06
CA LEU A 257 -0.24 -13.03 -10.29
C LEU A 257 0.59 -12.99 -9.00
N ASN A 258 -0.07 -13.03 -7.86
CA ASN A 258 0.57 -13.19 -6.55
C ASN A 258 -0.33 -13.99 -5.61
N PRO A 259 0.23 -14.65 -4.58
CA PRO A 259 -0.53 -15.51 -3.67
C PRO A 259 -1.53 -14.75 -2.77
N LEU A 260 -1.35 -13.44 -2.61
CA LEU A 260 -2.27 -12.62 -1.82
C LEU A 260 -3.54 -12.28 -2.58
N GLY A 261 -3.56 -12.44 -3.91
CA GLY A 261 -4.66 -11.98 -4.77
C GLY A 261 -4.80 -10.46 -4.80
N ALA A 262 -3.83 -9.74 -4.25
CA ALA A 262 -3.86 -8.29 -4.10
C ALA A 262 -3.38 -7.56 -5.35
N LYS A 263 -3.98 -6.39 -5.62
CA LYS A 263 -3.52 -5.42 -6.60
C LYS A 263 -3.06 -4.16 -5.87
N GLY A 264 -2.17 -3.39 -6.50
CA GLY A 264 -1.76 -2.10 -5.97
C GLY A 264 -2.91 -1.09 -5.97
N ILE A 265 -3.03 -0.26 -4.93
CA ILE A 265 -4.10 0.74 -4.81
C ILE A 265 -3.59 2.12 -4.38
N GLY A 266 -2.30 2.26 -4.16
CA GLY A 266 -1.71 3.49 -3.61
C GLY A 266 -1.99 4.76 -4.39
N GLU A 267 -2.14 4.67 -5.70
CA GLU A 267 -2.32 5.81 -6.60
C GLU A 267 -3.71 5.86 -7.26
N SER A 268 -4.55 4.82 -7.13
CA SER A 268 -5.86 4.75 -7.79
C SER A 268 -6.76 5.93 -7.46
N GLY A 269 -6.78 6.36 -6.20
CA GLY A 269 -7.55 7.51 -5.77
C GLY A 269 -7.19 8.78 -6.55
N THR A 270 -5.90 9.05 -6.71
CA THR A 270 -5.41 10.22 -7.47
C THR A 270 -5.72 10.10 -8.97
N ILE A 271 -5.46 8.93 -9.55
CA ILE A 271 -5.68 8.66 -10.97
C ILE A 271 -7.14 8.86 -11.37
N GLY A 272 -8.07 8.41 -10.53
CA GLY A 272 -9.51 8.55 -10.78
C GLY A 272 -10.06 9.94 -10.46
N SER A 273 -9.62 10.53 -9.35
CA SER A 273 -10.13 11.80 -8.83
C SER A 273 -9.80 12.99 -9.75
N THR A 274 -8.56 13.11 -10.20
CA THR A 274 -8.12 14.24 -11.03
C THR A 274 -9.01 14.46 -12.26
N PRO A 275 -9.19 13.47 -13.15
CA PRO A 275 -10.06 13.66 -14.33
C PRO A 275 -11.54 13.75 -13.97
N ALA A 276 -12.00 13.08 -12.90
CA ALA A 276 -13.40 13.16 -12.49
C ALA A 276 -13.77 14.58 -12.05
N VAL A 277 -12.93 15.24 -11.25
CA VAL A 277 -13.16 16.61 -10.79
C VAL A 277 -13.05 17.60 -11.92
N GLN A 278 -12.01 17.52 -12.77
CA GLN A 278 -11.89 18.41 -13.94
C GLN A 278 -13.09 18.27 -14.88
N SER A 279 -13.50 17.03 -15.18
CA SER A 279 -14.66 16.78 -16.04
C SER A 279 -15.95 17.36 -15.46
N ALA A 280 -16.16 17.23 -14.14
CA ALA A 280 -17.30 17.81 -13.46
C ALA A 280 -17.32 19.34 -13.54
N VAL A 281 -16.15 20.00 -13.40
CA VAL A 281 -16.05 21.46 -13.56
C VAL A 281 -16.42 21.90 -14.97
N ILE A 282 -15.90 21.21 -15.99
CA ILE A 282 -16.21 21.53 -17.40
C ILE A 282 -17.70 21.28 -17.68
N ASP A 283 -18.26 20.17 -17.18
CA ASP A 283 -19.68 19.85 -17.34
C ASP A 283 -20.57 20.90 -16.74
N ALA A 284 -20.25 21.37 -15.52
CA ALA A 284 -21.01 22.40 -14.81
C ALA A 284 -21.18 23.72 -15.59
N VAL A 285 -20.21 24.08 -16.44
CA VAL A 285 -20.20 25.31 -17.26
C VAL A 285 -20.39 25.05 -18.75
N SER A 286 -20.61 23.82 -19.18
CA SER A 286 -20.76 23.41 -20.57
C SER A 286 -21.95 24.08 -21.26
N HIS A 287 -23.05 24.34 -20.52
CA HIS A 287 -24.25 25.01 -20.97
C HIS A 287 -23.99 26.48 -21.35
N LEU A 288 -22.91 27.10 -20.86
CA LEU A 288 -22.43 28.42 -21.20
C LEU A 288 -21.53 28.43 -22.45
N GLY A 289 -21.23 27.26 -23.04
CA GLY A 289 -20.39 27.12 -24.22
C GLY A 289 -18.95 26.73 -23.93
N VAL A 290 -18.52 26.64 -22.69
CA VAL A 290 -17.17 26.20 -22.29
C VAL A 290 -16.99 24.71 -22.63
N ARG A 291 -15.87 24.36 -23.27
CA ARG A 291 -15.56 22.97 -23.71
C ARG A 291 -14.29 22.41 -23.07
N HIS A 292 -13.43 23.26 -22.56
CA HIS A 292 -12.18 22.86 -21.92
C HIS A 292 -11.71 23.93 -20.94
N ILE A 293 -11.07 23.49 -19.87
CA ILE A 293 -10.36 24.33 -18.89
C ILE A 293 -9.09 23.58 -18.50
N ASP A 294 -7.93 24.19 -18.68
CA ASP A 294 -6.64 23.63 -18.26
C ASP A 294 -6.55 23.55 -16.73
N MET A 295 -6.07 22.41 -16.22
CA MET A 295 -5.78 22.25 -14.79
C MET A 295 -4.62 23.14 -14.33
N PRO A 296 -4.64 23.54 -13.06
CA PRO A 296 -5.75 23.45 -12.12
C PRO A 296 -6.89 24.37 -12.53
N CYS A 297 -8.15 23.95 -12.33
CA CYS A 297 -9.36 24.73 -12.58
C CYS A 297 -9.56 25.81 -11.50
N THR A 298 -8.60 26.73 -11.39
CA THR A 298 -8.65 27.83 -10.44
C THR A 298 -9.82 28.78 -10.76
N ALA A 299 -10.29 29.53 -9.78
CA ALA A 299 -11.37 30.49 -9.95
C ALA A 299 -11.10 31.47 -11.12
N GLU A 300 -9.86 31.92 -11.26
CA GLU A 300 -9.45 32.79 -12.37
C GLU A 300 -9.57 32.11 -13.73
N LYS A 301 -9.09 30.86 -13.87
CA LYS A 301 -9.17 30.11 -15.15
C LYS A 301 -10.61 29.80 -15.52
N VAL A 302 -11.44 29.39 -14.56
CA VAL A 302 -12.88 29.12 -14.76
C VAL A 302 -13.60 30.40 -15.18
N TRP A 303 -13.39 31.51 -14.47
CA TRP A 303 -13.99 32.80 -14.79
C TRP A 303 -13.60 33.28 -16.20
N ARG A 304 -12.30 33.20 -16.56
CA ARG A 304 -11.83 33.55 -17.90
C ARG A 304 -12.46 32.68 -18.99
N ALA A 305 -12.58 31.38 -18.78
CA ALA A 305 -13.20 30.47 -19.74
C ALA A 305 -14.66 30.81 -19.99
N ILE A 306 -15.45 31.15 -18.94
CA ILE A 306 -16.85 31.57 -19.06
C ILE A 306 -16.93 32.87 -19.86
N ASN A 307 -16.13 33.89 -19.52
CA ASN A 307 -16.21 35.20 -20.18
C ASN A 307 -15.69 35.20 -21.62
N ALA A 308 -14.78 34.28 -21.97
CA ALA A 308 -14.26 34.16 -23.35
C ALA A 308 -15.31 33.64 -24.35
N VAL A 309 -16.35 32.92 -23.92
CA VAL A 309 -17.41 32.39 -24.79
C VAL A 309 -18.68 33.22 -24.72
N THR A 310 -18.81 34.14 -23.74
CA THR A 310 -19.97 35.04 -23.61
C THR A 310 -19.71 36.42 -24.21
N SER A 311 -18.48 36.75 -24.58
CA SER A 311 -18.06 37.99 -25.26
C SER A 311 -17.95 37.76 -26.76
#